data_28fe1f31c84cd38b64830bbca31974e5
#
_entry.id   28fe1f31c84cd38b64830bbca31974e5
#
_cell.length_a   1.000
_cell.length_b   1.000
_cell.length_c   1.000
_cell.angle_alpha   90.00
_cell.angle_beta   90.00
_cell.angle_gamma   90.00
#
_symmetry.space_group_name_H-M   'P 1'
#
loop_
_entity.id
_entity.type
_entity.pdbx_description
1 polymer ?
#
loop_
_entity_poly.entity_id
_entity_poly.type
_entity_poly.pdbx_seq_one_letter_code
_entity_poly.pdbx_strand_id
1 'polypeptide(L)'
;MKTYITLLIALLSANIVTAQHDHMQMDSVGHSEHRKKMNPTDSRHQLTKKANADTTQMMMSSQLSRDLPMNRNGSGTSWVPDETPVYGYMVHGKKWMSMIHGNVFARYTNQDVFKKGSRGGHEFDAPNWLMGMTQRKVGRNGLFSANAMISLDPFLVGLDGYPLLYQTGESYKGERLVDRQHPHDLFAELNIAYAQRIAPHTDVYASIGYPGEPALGPPVFMHRLSATNNPDAPLQHHYADATHITFGVATLGFRYKDVKIEGSTFKGREPNEERYGFDAPKFDSYSMRLSYNPSKNWALLVSHGWIKSPEELEPQANVKLFTASAMYAKRLNADSHFSASLVYGQNHYSNNGKTLPGAVLESNLQLHKTAIYGSYTYVRKDAHELDFHIFPADPNFNIQAATFGANRILTTVKSTDLRIGAQATLNISPQMLKQFYGSTPVGFEVYIRINPSLMKMMGGHQHKAGMNMDGMSM
;
A
#
# COMPACT_ATOMS: atom_id res chain seq x y z
N MET A 1 7.48 -26.90 -10.35
CA MET A 1 6.30 -26.38 -9.64
C MET A 1 5.93 -27.11 -8.34
N LYS A 2 5.78 -28.43 -8.29
CA LYS A 2 5.42 -29.17 -7.04
C LYS A 2 6.42 -28.99 -5.88
N THR A 3 7.72 -28.87 -6.18
CA THR A 3 8.79 -28.74 -5.17
C THR A 3 8.85 -27.35 -4.50
N TYR A 4 8.42 -26.29 -5.17
CA TYR A 4 8.48 -24.92 -4.65
C TYR A 4 7.33 -24.57 -3.72
N ILE A 5 6.16 -25.17 -3.89
CA ILE A 5 5.00 -24.98 -2.99
C ILE A 5 5.29 -25.57 -1.61
N THR A 6 5.99 -26.72 -1.56
CA THR A 6 6.40 -27.35 -0.30
C THR A 6 7.47 -26.52 0.44
N LEU A 7 8.34 -25.82 -0.28
CA LEU A 7 9.35 -24.94 0.30
C LEU A 7 8.73 -23.66 0.88
N LEU A 8 7.71 -23.10 0.26
CA LEU A 8 7.00 -21.91 0.75
C LEU A 8 6.26 -22.21 2.06
N ILE A 9 5.65 -23.39 2.19
CA ILE A 9 5.00 -23.85 3.42
C ILE A 9 6.04 -24.10 4.53
N ALA A 10 7.22 -24.60 4.19
CA ALA A 10 8.31 -24.84 5.13
C ALA A 10 8.98 -23.53 5.63
N LEU A 11 9.11 -22.50 4.78
CA LEU A 11 9.66 -21.19 5.15
C LEU A 11 8.71 -20.38 6.05
N LEU A 12 7.41 -20.55 5.90
CA LEU A 12 6.39 -19.95 6.78
C LEU A 12 6.30 -20.62 8.16
N SER A 13 6.84 -21.85 8.31
CA SER A 13 6.87 -22.58 9.58
C SER A 13 8.16 -22.43 10.38
N ALA A 14 9.24 -21.88 9.81
CA ALA A 14 10.52 -21.71 10.46
C ALA A 14 10.65 -20.30 11.06
N ASN A 15 10.67 -20.26 12.41
CA ASN A 15 11.04 -19.10 13.25
C ASN A 15 9.98 -18.01 13.50
N ILE A 16 8.85 -18.41 14.07
CA ILE A 16 8.11 -17.50 14.94
C ILE A 16 8.74 -17.60 16.32
N VAL A 17 9.57 -16.62 16.69
CA VAL A 17 10.05 -16.43 18.05
C VAL A 17 8.84 -16.25 18.95
N THR A 18 8.54 -17.22 19.78
CA THR A 18 7.51 -17.18 20.80
C THR A 18 7.91 -16.16 21.87
N ALA A 19 7.33 -14.98 21.84
CA ALA A 19 7.28 -14.15 23.02
C ALA A 19 6.28 -14.80 23.99
N GLN A 20 6.77 -15.57 24.97
CA GLN A 20 5.98 -16.09 26.05
C GLN A 20 5.48 -14.93 26.92
N HIS A 21 4.16 -14.78 27.00
CA HIS A 21 3.51 -14.05 28.08
C HIS A 21 3.45 -14.98 29.29
N ASP A 22 4.28 -14.73 30.30
CA ASP A 22 4.10 -15.29 31.63
C ASP A 22 2.85 -14.66 32.25
N HIS A 23 1.82 -15.46 32.36
CA HIS A 23 0.68 -15.17 33.24
C HIS A 23 1.13 -15.42 34.70
N MET A 24 1.36 -14.35 35.45
CA MET A 24 1.39 -14.46 36.92
C MET A 24 0.00 -14.83 37.43
N GLN A 25 -0.12 -16.06 37.88
CA GLN A 25 -1.22 -16.49 38.72
C GLN A 25 -1.08 -15.80 40.10
N MET A 26 -2.09 -15.02 40.47
CA MET A 26 -2.25 -14.55 41.86
C MET A 26 -2.91 -15.67 42.67
N ASP A 27 -2.14 -16.29 43.56
CA ASP A 27 -2.66 -17.16 44.60
C ASP A 27 -3.35 -16.31 45.65
N SER A 28 -4.60 -16.68 45.95
CA SER A 28 -5.38 -16.17 47.05
C SER A 28 -4.92 -16.80 48.35
N VAL A 29 -4.42 -16.01 49.30
CA VAL A 29 -4.22 -16.44 50.70
C VAL A 29 -5.09 -15.60 51.62
N GLY A 30 -5.75 -16.31 52.48
CA GLY A 30 -6.90 -15.95 53.29
C GLY A 30 -6.66 -14.97 54.44
N HIS A 31 -7.79 -14.58 54.96
CA HIS A 31 -8.08 -13.75 56.12
C HIS A 31 -7.29 -14.07 57.41
N SER A 32 -6.92 -13.02 58.14
CA SER A 32 -7.20 -12.95 59.57
C SER A 32 -7.26 -11.50 60.06
N GLU A 33 -8.32 -11.21 60.79
CA GLU A 33 -8.60 -9.96 61.46
C GLU A 33 -7.58 -9.67 62.59
N HIS A 34 -7.17 -8.42 62.73
CA HIS A 34 -6.94 -7.83 64.08
C HIS A 34 -7.16 -6.32 64.05
N ARG A 35 -8.24 -5.94 64.73
CA ARG A 35 -8.64 -4.59 65.09
C ARG A 35 -7.77 -4.08 66.21
N LYS A 36 -7.03 -2.96 66.03
CA LYS A 36 -6.59 -2.12 67.13
C LYS A 36 -6.79 -0.65 66.81
N LYS A 37 -7.56 0.01 67.63
CA LYS A 37 -7.73 1.46 67.74
C LYS A 37 -6.44 2.09 68.20
N MET A 38 -6.04 3.25 67.59
CA MET A 38 -5.39 4.35 68.33
C MET A 38 -5.51 5.67 67.61
N ASN A 39 -5.55 6.73 68.37
CA ASN A 39 -5.89 8.12 68.14
C ASN A 39 -4.90 8.96 67.30
N PRO A 40 -5.28 10.19 66.90
CA PRO A 40 -4.55 11.00 65.93
C PRO A 40 -3.61 11.99 66.62
N THR A 41 -2.39 12.11 66.10
CA THR A 41 -1.57 13.32 66.23
C THR A 41 -0.54 13.40 65.08
N ASP A 42 -0.69 14.46 64.36
CA ASP A 42 0.24 15.27 63.61
C ASP A 42 1.62 14.70 63.26
N SER A 43 1.83 14.53 61.93
CA SER A 43 3.15 14.71 61.34
C SER A 43 3.03 14.87 59.81
N ARG A 44 3.34 16.06 59.32
CA ARG A 44 3.59 16.33 57.91
C ARG A 44 4.66 15.39 57.40
N HIS A 45 4.26 14.36 56.66
CA HIS A 45 5.16 13.63 55.77
C HIS A 45 4.76 13.97 54.31
N GLN A 46 5.67 14.70 53.67
CA GLN A 46 5.69 14.82 52.24
C GLN A 46 5.78 13.42 51.61
N LEU A 47 4.64 12.89 51.18
CA LEU A 47 4.59 11.78 50.25
C LEU A 47 5.02 12.30 48.90
N THR A 48 6.31 12.17 48.62
CA THR A 48 6.80 12.17 47.22
C THR A 48 6.02 11.09 46.48
N LYS A 49 5.02 11.52 45.72
CA LYS A 49 4.44 10.66 44.70
C LYS A 49 5.57 10.22 43.79
N LYS A 50 6.10 9.02 43.97
CA LYS A 50 6.77 8.30 42.88
C LYS A 50 5.77 8.31 41.73
N ALA A 51 6.02 9.13 40.73
CA ALA A 51 5.34 9.03 39.45
C ALA A 51 5.56 7.61 38.98
N ASN A 52 4.49 6.79 39.03
CA ASN A 52 4.45 5.55 38.29
C ASN A 52 4.83 5.95 36.86
N ALA A 53 5.95 5.45 36.40
CA ALA A 53 6.34 5.58 34.99
C ALA A 53 5.20 4.94 34.21
N ASP A 54 4.37 5.81 33.67
CA ASP A 54 3.25 5.48 32.83
C ASP A 54 3.81 4.66 31.67
N THR A 55 3.58 3.35 31.71
CA THR A 55 3.81 2.46 30.56
C THR A 55 2.74 2.77 29.52
N THR A 56 2.72 4.02 29.06
CA THR A 56 2.01 4.38 27.85
C THR A 56 2.67 3.57 26.74
N GLN A 57 2.02 2.48 26.34
CA GLN A 57 2.48 1.70 25.18
C GLN A 57 2.73 2.67 24.05
N MET A 58 4.00 2.79 23.64
CA MET A 58 4.38 3.68 22.55
C MET A 58 3.63 3.20 21.30
N MET A 59 2.69 3.98 20.82
CA MET A 59 2.04 3.72 19.54
C MET A 59 2.93 4.24 18.39
N MET A 60 2.92 3.53 17.28
CA MET A 60 3.55 3.98 16.04
C MET A 60 2.81 5.22 15.52
N SER A 61 3.55 6.22 15.08
CA SER A 61 3.03 7.41 14.41
C SER A 61 3.17 7.28 12.89
N SER A 62 2.76 8.29 12.15
CA SER A 62 3.18 8.41 10.74
C SER A 62 4.72 8.43 10.68
N GLN A 63 5.28 7.82 9.62
CA GLN A 63 6.75 7.75 9.44
C GLN A 63 7.41 9.12 9.24
N LEU A 64 6.65 10.14 8.84
CA LEU A 64 7.15 11.49 8.56
C LEU A 64 6.65 12.54 9.57
N SER A 65 5.96 12.11 10.63
CA SER A 65 5.48 13.02 11.67
C SER A 65 5.13 12.27 12.96
N ARG A 66 5.54 12.81 14.09
CA ARG A 66 5.13 12.30 15.41
C ARG A 66 3.72 12.73 15.82
N ASP A 67 3.15 13.70 15.12
CA ASP A 67 1.84 14.29 15.43
C ASP A 67 0.70 13.66 14.63
N LEU A 68 1.01 12.82 13.64
CA LEU A 68 0.03 12.18 12.77
C LEU A 68 -0.11 10.68 13.08
N PRO A 69 -1.31 10.11 12.88
CA PRO A 69 -1.54 8.70 13.12
C PRO A 69 -0.79 7.82 12.10
N MET A 70 -0.40 6.61 12.52
CA MET A 70 0.23 5.59 11.67
C MET A 70 -0.63 5.27 10.43
N ASN A 71 -1.94 5.27 10.59
CA ASN A 71 -2.91 4.95 9.54
C ASN A 71 -2.84 5.89 8.32
N ARG A 72 -2.20 7.08 8.46
CA ARG A 72 -2.01 8.05 7.37
C ARG A 72 -0.92 7.61 6.38
N ASN A 73 -0.07 6.63 6.71
CA ASN A 73 0.98 6.17 5.81
C ASN A 73 0.40 5.44 4.60
N GLY A 74 0.77 5.91 3.40
CA GLY A 74 0.67 5.17 2.15
C GLY A 74 2.00 4.52 1.79
N SER A 75 2.22 4.16 0.52
CA SER A 75 3.53 3.76 0.01
C SER A 75 4.47 4.96 -0.10
N GLY A 76 5.77 4.71 -0.06
CA GLY A 76 6.79 5.76 -0.08
C GLY A 76 6.53 6.83 0.99
N THR A 77 6.42 8.08 0.56
CA THR A 77 6.07 9.21 1.44
C THR A 77 4.61 9.66 1.31
N SER A 78 3.77 8.93 0.56
CA SER A 78 2.38 9.30 0.28
C SER A 78 1.46 9.19 1.52
N TRP A 79 0.30 9.84 1.44
CA TRP A 79 -0.72 9.80 2.48
C TRP A 79 -1.98 9.09 2.01
N VAL A 80 -2.63 8.41 2.96
CA VAL A 80 -3.99 7.88 2.86
C VAL A 80 -4.90 8.51 3.94
N PRO A 81 -6.22 8.30 3.92
CA PRO A 81 -7.10 8.76 4.99
C PRO A 81 -6.72 8.18 6.37
N ASP A 82 -6.86 8.96 7.45
CA ASP A 82 -6.56 8.52 8.82
C ASP A 82 -7.48 7.39 9.31
N GLU A 83 -8.68 7.28 8.75
CA GLU A 83 -9.62 6.18 9.02
C GLU A 83 -9.29 4.88 8.26
N THR A 84 -8.19 4.85 7.49
CA THR A 84 -7.77 3.64 6.79
C THR A 84 -7.42 2.53 7.79
N PRO A 85 -8.12 1.39 7.78
CA PRO A 85 -7.76 0.23 8.58
C PRO A 85 -6.40 -0.32 8.20
N VAL A 86 -5.65 -0.79 9.19
CA VAL A 86 -4.32 -1.36 8.99
C VAL A 86 -4.37 -2.88 9.19
N TYR A 87 -3.78 -3.60 8.24
CA TYR A 87 -3.58 -5.04 8.27
C TYR A 87 -2.08 -5.29 8.47
N GLY A 88 -1.67 -5.71 9.67
CA GLY A 88 -0.25 -5.85 9.97
C GLY A 88 0.01 -6.48 11.33
N TYR A 89 1.25 -6.87 11.56
CA TYR A 89 1.76 -7.34 12.84
C TYR A 89 2.61 -6.26 13.48
N MET A 90 2.26 -5.85 14.69
CA MET A 90 3.06 -4.89 15.45
C MET A 90 4.09 -5.59 16.31
N VAL A 91 5.33 -5.10 16.27
CA VAL A 91 6.43 -5.56 17.11
C VAL A 91 6.92 -4.39 17.96
N HIS A 92 6.78 -4.52 19.29
CA HIS A 92 7.11 -3.49 20.24
C HIS A 92 8.47 -3.77 20.88
N GLY A 93 9.45 -2.92 20.59
CA GLY A 93 10.74 -2.93 21.25
C GLY A 93 10.87 -1.80 22.27
N LYS A 94 11.92 -1.79 23.06
CA LYS A 94 12.17 -0.76 24.09
C LYS A 94 12.31 0.67 23.49
N LYS A 95 12.84 0.81 22.30
CA LYS A 95 13.09 2.10 21.62
C LYS A 95 12.56 2.12 20.19
N TRP A 96 12.30 0.96 19.63
CA TRP A 96 11.86 0.77 18.25
C TRP A 96 10.42 0.25 18.23
N MET A 97 9.67 0.75 17.29
CA MET A 97 8.33 0.26 16.94
C MET A 97 8.41 -0.24 15.52
N SER A 98 7.98 -1.47 15.28
CA SER A 98 8.00 -2.06 13.94
C SER A 98 6.65 -2.62 13.58
N MET A 99 6.35 -2.64 12.27
CA MET A 99 5.18 -3.26 11.69
C MET A 99 5.63 -4.14 10.52
N ILE A 100 5.01 -5.31 10.39
CA ILE A 100 5.18 -6.18 9.24
C ILE A 100 3.81 -6.34 8.60
N HIS A 101 3.73 -6.12 7.30
CA HIS A 101 2.52 -6.28 6.51
C HIS A 101 2.84 -6.83 5.12
N GLY A 102 1.84 -7.34 4.41
CA GLY A 102 2.04 -7.93 3.10
C GLY A 102 0.83 -8.70 2.62
N ASN A 103 0.91 -9.19 1.40
CA ASN A 103 -0.09 -10.03 0.75
C ASN A 103 0.60 -11.11 -0.08
N VAL A 104 -0.01 -12.28 -0.10
CA VAL A 104 0.33 -13.37 -1.04
C VAL A 104 -0.97 -13.84 -1.66
N PHE A 105 -1.04 -13.82 -2.99
CA PHE A 105 -2.14 -14.41 -3.74
C PHE A 105 -1.62 -15.65 -4.46
N ALA A 106 -2.21 -16.81 -4.23
CA ALA A 106 -2.03 -17.98 -5.08
C ALA A 106 -3.29 -18.09 -5.95
N ARG A 107 -3.15 -17.87 -7.27
CA ARG A 107 -4.31 -17.73 -8.14
C ARG A 107 -4.19 -18.51 -9.45
N TYR A 108 -5.33 -18.75 -10.05
CA TYR A 108 -5.48 -19.07 -11.46
C TYR A 108 -6.18 -17.89 -12.14
N THR A 109 -5.55 -17.34 -13.19
CA THR A 109 -6.12 -16.30 -14.05
C THR A 109 -6.39 -16.85 -15.44
N ASN A 110 -7.46 -16.38 -16.08
CA ASN A 110 -7.75 -16.59 -17.49
C ASN A 110 -8.37 -15.31 -18.05
N GLN A 111 -7.67 -14.65 -18.96
CA GLN A 111 -8.01 -13.30 -19.43
C GLN A 111 -9.02 -13.27 -20.58
N ASP A 112 -9.29 -14.39 -21.26
CA ASP A 112 -10.38 -14.54 -22.24
C ASP A 112 -10.99 -15.94 -22.16
N VAL A 113 -11.87 -16.14 -21.19
CA VAL A 113 -12.50 -17.46 -20.91
C VAL A 113 -13.35 -18.00 -22.06
N PHE A 114 -13.82 -17.13 -22.96
CA PHE A 114 -14.63 -17.51 -24.11
C PHE A 114 -13.82 -17.64 -25.40
N LYS A 115 -12.52 -17.36 -25.37
CA LYS A 115 -11.58 -17.45 -26.51
C LYS A 115 -12.10 -16.72 -27.77
N LYS A 116 -12.59 -15.49 -27.57
CA LYS A 116 -13.17 -14.67 -28.65
C LYS A 116 -12.11 -13.91 -29.47
N GLY A 117 -10.90 -13.81 -28.94
CA GLY A 117 -9.76 -13.15 -29.55
C GLY A 117 -8.57 -14.09 -29.72
N SER A 118 -7.53 -13.58 -30.39
CA SER A 118 -6.21 -14.21 -30.49
C SER A 118 -5.27 -13.79 -29.36
N ARG A 119 -5.65 -12.76 -28.59
CA ARG A 119 -4.94 -12.24 -27.45
C ARG A 119 -5.56 -12.74 -26.16
N GLY A 120 -4.79 -12.74 -25.10
CA GLY A 120 -5.16 -13.25 -23.78
C GLY A 120 -4.24 -14.38 -23.35
N GLY A 121 -4.52 -14.97 -22.20
CA GLY A 121 -3.71 -16.05 -21.65
C GLY A 121 -4.31 -16.57 -20.37
N HIS A 122 -3.76 -17.67 -19.89
CA HIS A 122 -4.12 -18.23 -18.59
C HIS A 122 -2.87 -18.73 -17.90
N GLU A 123 -2.84 -18.59 -16.57
CA GLU A 123 -1.66 -18.93 -15.79
C GLU A 123 -2.03 -19.27 -14.35
N PHE A 124 -1.16 -20.08 -13.69
CA PHE A 124 -1.12 -20.21 -12.24
C PHE A 124 0.09 -19.45 -11.74
N ASP A 125 -0.12 -18.42 -10.94
CA ASP A 125 0.90 -17.58 -10.37
C ASP A 125 0.63 -17.25 -8.90
N ALA A 126 1.56 -16.50 -8.28
CA ALA A 126 1.39 -16.06 -6.90
C ALA A 126 1.99 -14.66 -6.69
N PRO A 127 1.34 -13.58 -7.20
CA PRO A 127 1.79 -12.23 -6.94
C PRO A 127 1.79 -11.95 -5.44
N ASN A 128 2.88 -11.33 -4.98
CA ASN A 128 3.13 -11.19 -3.56
C ASN A 128 4.03 -10.01 -3.21
N TRP A 129 3.94 -9.58 -1.96
CA TRP A 129 4.88 -8.64 -1.37
C TRP A 129 4.84 -8.74 0.15
N LEU A 130 5.98 -8.43 0.77
CA LEU A 130 6.15 -8.36 2.22
C LEU A 130 6.95 -7.12 2.58
N MET A 131 6.44 -6.29 3.48
CA MET A 131 7.08 -5.06 3.91
C MET A 131 7.26 -5.02 5.42
N GLY A 132 8.47 -4.67 5.84
CA GLY A 132 8.81 -4.32 7.21
C GLY A 132 9.01 -2.82 7.34
N MET A 133 8.36 -2.22 8.32
CA MET A 133 8.53 -0.81 8.66
C MET A 133 9.01 -0.71 10.10
N THR A 134 9.95 0.21 10.38
CA THR A 134 10.40 0.45 11.74
C THR A 134 10.63 1.94 11.98
N GLN A 135 10.38 2.38 13.21
CA GLN A 135 10.59 3.77 13.59
C GLN A 135 11.13 3.91 15.01
N ARG A 136 11.83 5.01 15.22
CA ARG A 136 12.38 5.39 16.53
C ARG A 136 12.30 6.90 16.72
N LYS A 137 11.85 7.31 17.90
CA LYS A 137 11.92 8.72 18.32
C LYS A 137 13.38 9.12 18.58
N VAL A 138 13.81 10.27 18.06
CA VAL A 138 15.17 10.82 18.22
C VAL A 138 15.05 12.17 18.90
N GLY A 139 15.63 12.29 20.09
CA GLY A 139 15.51 13.49 20.90
C GLY A 139 14.04 13.88 21.18
N ARG A 140 13.81 15.18 21.37
CA ARG A 140 12.48 15.73 21.73
C ARG A 140 11.52 15.77 20.54
N ASN A 141 12.02 16.03 19.33
CA ASN A 141 11.21 16.39 18.16
C ASN A 141 11.50 15.56 16.91
N GLY A 142 12.56 14.74 16.91
CA GLY A 142 12.98 13.94 15.76
C GLY A 142 12.29 12.57 15.70
N LEU A 143 12.12 12.06 14.50
CA LEU A 143 11.66 10.70 14.18
C LEU A 143 12.54 10.12 13.08
N PHE A 144 13.15 8.99 13.35
CA PHE A 144 13.84 8.18 12.34
C PHE A 144 12.91 7.01 11.95
N SER A 145 12.81 6.72 10.67
CA SER A 145 12.09 5.57 10.14
C SER A 145 12.90 4.85 9.06
N ALA A 146 12.68 3.56 8.92
CA ALA A 146 13.24 2.73 7.87
C ALA A 146 12.22 1.70 7.41
N ASN A 147 12.18 1.46 6.10
CA ASN A 147 11.27 0.52 5.45
C ASN A 147 12.08 -0.43 4.57
N ALA A 148 11.64 -1.68 4.49
CA ALA A 148 12.14 -2.65 3.54
C ALA A 148 10.97 -3.46 2.99
N MET A 149 10.85 -3.54 1.67
CA MET A 149 9.84 -4.33 0.97
C MET A 149 10.52 -5.28 0.00
N ILE A 150 10.07 -6.54 0.01
CA ILE A 150 10.52 -7.57 -0.92
C ILE A 150 9.30 -8.17 -1.64
N SER A 151 9.55 -8.64 -2.86
CA SER A 151 8.60 -9.47 -3.61
C SER A 151 9.29 -10.73 -4.14
N LEU A 152 8.59 -11.85 -4.05
CA LEU A 152 9.01 -13.10 -4.66
C LEU A 152 8.41 -13.30 -6.07
N ASP A 153 7.89 -12.25 -6.68
CA ASP A 153 7.31 -12.29 -8.04
C ASP A 153 8.29 -12.90 -9.06
N PRO A 154 9.61 -12.60 -9.05
CA PRO A 154 10.54 -13.21 -10.00
C PRO A 154 10.55 -14.74 -9.96
N PHE A 155 10.16 -15.34 -8.83
CA PHE A 155 10.13 -16.81 -8.65
C PHE A 155 8.72 -17.40 -8.77
N LEU A 156 7.68 -16.62 -8.42
CA LEU A 156 6.31 -17.12 -8.25
C LEU A 156 5.34 -16.62 -9.33
N VAL A 157 5.71 -15.56 -10.03
CA VAL A 157 5.01 -15.03 -11.20
C VAL A 157 5.79 -15.35 -12.47
N GLY A 158 7.11 -15.17 -12.45
CA GLY A 158 7.99 -15.32 -13.60
C GLY A 158 8.50 -13.96 -14.08
N LEU A 159 9.60 -13.97 -14.84
CA LEU A 159 10.25 -12.74 -15.30
C LEU A 159 9.47 -12.06 -16.43
N ASP A 160 8.61 -12.80 -17.13
CA ASP A 160 7.72 -12.28 -18.17
C ASP A 160 6.36 -11.83 -17.63
N GLY A 161 6.19 -11.83 -16.30
CA GLY A 161 4.96 -11.38 -15.63
C GLY A 161 3.76 -12.30 -15.84
N TYR A 162 2.55 -11.78 -15.67
CA TYR A 162 1.31 -12.54 -15.78
C TYR A 162 0.34 -11.97 -16.83
N PRO A 163 -0.53 -12.79 -17.42
CA PRO A 163 -1.51 -12.34 -18.42
C PRO A 163 -2.47 -11.29 -17.84
N LEU A 164 -2.59 -10.15 -18.52
CA LEU A 164 -3.54 -9.09 -18.21
C LEU A 164 -3.84 -8.31 -19.49
N LEU A 165 -5.02 -8.50 -20.07
CA LEU A 165 -5.39 -7.89 -21.35
C LEU A 165 -5.22 -6.37 -21.35
N TYR A 166 -4.65 -5.85 -22.43
CA TYR A 166 -4.33 -4.44 -22.65
C TYR A 166 -3.26 -3.85 -21.72
N GLN A 167 -2.70 -4.62 -20.81
CA GLN A 167 -1.60 -4.11 -20.00
C GLN A 167 -0.32 -4.06 -20.83
N THR A 168 0.42 -3.00 -20.61
CA THR A 168 1.70 -2.70 -21.29
C THR A 168 2.62 -2.03 -20.29
N GLY A 169 3.84 -1.81 -20.68
CA GLY A 169 4.92 -1.24 -19.91
C GLY A 169 5.99 -2.26 -19.62
N GLU A 170 7.21 -1.82 -19.54
CA GLU A 170 8.43 -2.61 -19.41
C GLU A 170 8.69 -3.61 -20.56
N SER A 171 9.77 -4.35 -20.45
CA SER A 171 10.22 -5.33 -21.46
C SER A 171 10.71 -6.61 -20.81
N TYR A 172 10.81 -7.66 -21.60
CA TYR A 172 11.47 -8.89 -21.24
C TYR A 172 12.17 -9.50 -22.45
N LYS A 173 13.47 -9.82 -22.33
CA LYS A 173 14.35 -10.27 -23.42
C LYS A 173 14.39 -9.32 -24.61
N GLY A 174 14.33 -8.01 -24.33
CA GLY A 174 14.33 -6.98 -25.35
C GLY A 174 13.03 -6.81 -26.12
N GLU A 175 11.95 -7.49 -25.73
CA GLU A 175 10.62 -7.38 -26.32
C GLU A 175 9.65 -6.70 -25.36
N ARG A 176 8.70 -5.92 -25.88
CA ARG A 176 7.66 -5.28 -25.06
C ARG A 176 6.78 -6.33 -24.37
N LEU A 177 6.47 -6.12 -23.11
CA LEU A 177 5.40 -6.86 -22.44
C LEU A 177 4.06 -6.26 -22.87
N VAL A 178 3.29 -6.99 -23.63
CA VAL A 178 1.95 -6.60 -24.09
C VAL A 178 0.95 -7.66 -23.66
N ASP A 179 -0.22 -7.22 -23.17
CA ASP A 179 -1.22 -8.07 -22.54
C ASP A 179 -0.67 -8.88 -21.35
N ARG A 180 0.34 -8.31 -20.70
CA ARG A 180 0.99 -8.86 -19.50
C ARG A 180 1.36 -7.75 -18.53
N GLN A 181 1.18 -8.02 -17.24
CA GLN A 181 1.72 -7.19 -16.17
C GLN A 181 3.11 -7.72 -15.81
N HIS A 182 4.09 -6.84 -15.79
CA HIS A 182 5.45 -7.16 -15.36
C HIS A 182 5.52 -7.58 -13.88
N PRO A 183 6.50 -8.41 -13.47
CA PRO A 183 6.72 -8.76 -12.07
C PRO A 183 7.41 -7.62 -11.32
N HIS A 184 7.26 -7.57 -10.01
CA HIS A 184 8.05 -6.70 -9.16
C HIS A 184 9.48 -7.22 -9.02
N ASP A 185 10.41 -6.31 -8.70
CA ASP A 185 11.77 -6.67 -8.30
C ASP A 185 11.78 -7.35 -6.94
N LEU A 186 12.79 -8.22 -6.70
CA LEU A 186 13.00 -8.89 -5.41
C LEU A 186 13.08 -7.86 -4.27
N PHE A 187 13.79 -6.75 -4.49
CA PHE A 187 13.85 -5.63 -3.56
C PHE A 187 13.00 -4.48 -4.12
N ALA A 188 11.79 -4.32 -3.58
CA ALA A 188 10.85 -3.31 -4.04
C ALA A 188 11.00 -1.98 -3.29
N GLU A 189 11.45 -2.00 -2.02
CA GLU A 189 11.77 -0.78 -1.25
C GLU A 189 12.87 -1.05 -0.23
N LEU A 190 13.86 -0.17 -0.19
CA LEU A 190 14.81 -0.01 0.91
C LEU A 190 14.93 1.50 1.16
N ASN A 191 14.26 2.00 2.18
CA ASN A 191 14.12 3.43 2.41
C ASN A 191 14.43 3.81 3.85
N ILE A 192 15.10 4.93 4.03
CA ILE A 192 15.30 5.58 5.34
C ILE A 192 14.78 7.00 5.28
N ALA A 193 14.18 7.47 6.37
CA ALA A 193 13.71 8.83 6.48
C ALA A 193 13.99 9.42 7.88
N TYR A 194 14.18 10.72 7.90
CA TYR A 194 14.27 11.49 9.13
C TYR A 194 13.33 12.68 9.06
N ALA A 195 12.47 12.80 10.05
CA ALA A 195 11.55 13.92 10.21
C ALA A 195 11.86 14.69 11.49
N GLN A 196 11.85 16.01 11.40
CA GLN A 196 12.05 16.93 12.50
C GLN A 196 10.86 17.85 12.66
N ARG A 197 10.21 17.82 13.81
CA ARG A 197 9.21 18.80 14.17
C ARG A 197 9.92 20.12 14.53
N ILE A 198 9.65 21.17 13.77
CA ILE A 198 10.27 22.50 13.91
C ILE A 198 9.37 23.50 14.63
N ALA A 199 8.04 23.29 14.61
CA ALA A 199 7.04 24.07 15.31
C ALA A 199 5.79 23.21 15.62
N PRO A 200 4.81 23.68 16.41
CA PRO A 200 3.55 22.97 16.57
C PRO A 200 2.92 22.64 15.21
N HIS A 201 2.56 21.37 14.99
CA HIS A 201 1.98 20.85 13.75
C HIS A 201 2.81 21.09 12.49
N THR A 202 4.12 21.28 12.62
CA THR A 202 5.00 21.60 11.49
C THR A 202 6.21 20.68 11.51
N ASP A 203 6.40 19.91 10.44
CA ASP A 203 7.55 19.03 10.25
C ASP A 203 8.28 19.35 8.94
N VAL A 204 9.60 19.16 8.97
CA VAL A 204 10.44 19.02 7.79
C VAL A 204 11.04 17.61 7.80
N TYR A 205 11.24 17.03 6.63
CA TYR A 205 11.80 15.68 6.55
C TYR A 205 12.61 15.48 5.27
N ALA A 206 13.49 14.51 5.33
CA ALA A 206 14.24 13.98 4.20
C ALA A 206 14.06 12.46 4.16
N SER A 207 14.02 11.89 2.97
CA SER A 207 13.94 10.45 2.72
C SER A 207 14.86 10.07 1.57
N ILE A 208 15.49 8.90 1.67
CA ILE A 208 16.35 8.32 0.65
C ILE A 208 15.97 6.85 0.48
N GLY A 209 15.70 6.44 -0.75
CA GLY A 209 15.34 5.07 -1.12
C GLY A 209 16.27 4.50 -2.20
N TYR A 210 16.60 3.20 -2.07
CA TYR A 210 17.40 2.48 -3.05
C TYR A 210 17.11 0.96 -2.97
N PRO A 211 16.04 0.49 -3.63
CA PRO A 211 15.01 1.29 -4.31
C PRO A 211 14.09 2.06 -3.38
N GLY A 212 13.29 2.97 -3.95
CA GLY A 212 12.31 3.79 -3.25
C GLY A 212 11.23 4.32 -4.18
N GLU A 213 10.31 5.12 -3.62
CA GLU A 213 9.21 5.75 -4.34
C GLU A 213 9.37 7.28 -4.27
N PRO A 214 9.48 8.00 -5.41
CA PRO A 214 9.53 9.45 -5.43
C PRO A 214 8.19 10.08 -5.03
N ALA A 215 8.20 11.37 -4.72
CA ALA A 215 6.99 12.15 -4.48
C ALA A 215 6.23 12.41 -5.82
N LEU A 216 5.75 11.34 -6.43
CA LEU A 216 5.04 11.31 -7.70
C LEU A 216 3.95 10.25 -7.65
N GLY A 217 2.74 10.60 -8.06
CA GLY A 217 1.60 9.70 -8.00
C GLY A 217 0.94 9.57 -6.62
N PRO A 218 -0.21 8.88 -6.59
CA PRO A 218 -0.87 8.41 -5.37
C PRO A 218 -0.09 7.23 -4.76
N PRO A 219 -0.47 6.71 -3.57
CA PRO A 219 0.04 5.42 -3.11
C PRO A 219 -0.15 4.35 -4.19
N VAL A 220 0.86 3.49 -4.39
CA VAL A 220 0.77 2.40 -5.36
C VAL A 220 -0.44 1.51 -5.06
N PHE A 221 -1.03 0.91 -6.10
CA PHE A 221 -2.32 0.20 -6.00
C PHE A 221 -2.36 -0.85 -4.89
N MET A 222 -1.30 -1.61 -4.66
CA MET A 222 -1.23 -2.63 -3.61
C MET A 222 -1.27 -2.07 -2.18
N HIS A 223 -0.98 -0.78 -1.99
CA HIS A 223 -1.07 -0.06 -0.72
C HIS A 223 -2.35 0.77 -0.58
N ARG A 224 -3.20 0.85 -1.62
CA ARG A 224 -4.54 1.44 -1.52
C ARG A 224 -5.53 0.41 -0.98
N LEU A 225 -6.20 0.76 0.12
CA LEU A 225 -7.19 -0.14 0.74
C LEU A 225 -8.34 -0.50 -0.22
N SER A 226 -8.68 0.39 -1.15
CA SER A 226 -9.70 0.20 -2.18
C SER A 226 -9.35 -0.89 -3.19
N ALA A 227 -8.06 -1.12 -3.46
CA ALA A 227 -7.56 -2.14 -4.38
C ALA A 227 -7.06 -3.42 -3.69
N THR A 228 -6.91 -3.43 -2.37
CA THR A 228 -6.18 -4.47 -1.61
C THR A 228 -6.67 -5.90 -1.81
N ASN A 229 -7.89 -6.09 -2.30
CA ASN A 229 -8.49 -7.42 -2.54
C ASN A 229 -8.42 -7.87 -4.00
N ASN A 230 -8.06 -6.97 -4.92
CA ASN A 230 -7.83 -7.29 -6.32
C ASN A 230 -6.39 -7.78 -6.49
N PRO A 231 -6.14 -9.00 -7.02
CA PRO A 231 -4.79 -9.48 -7.29
C PRO A 231 -4.14 -8.82 -8.51
N ASP A 232 -4.90 -8.13 -9.37
CA ASP A 232 -4.38 -7.48 -10.57
C ASP A 232 -3.95 -6.04 -10.34
N ALA A 233 -2.89 -5.63 -11.05
CA ALA A 233 -2.60 -4.22 -11.26
C ALA A 233 -3.70 -3.56 -12.11
N PRO A 234 -4.13 -2.34 -11.81
CA PRO A 234 -5.07 -1.64 -12.68
C PRO A 234 -4.39 -1.23 -13.99
N LEU A 235 -5.11 -1.27 -15.12
CA LEU A 235 -4.55 -0.93 -16.45
C LEU A 235 -3.95 0.49 -16.52
N GLN A 236 -4.39 1.39 -15.63
CA GLN A 236 -3.89 2.76 -15.56
C GLN A 236 -2.61 2.91 -14.72
N HIS A 237 -2.05 1.82 -14.17
CA HIS A 237 -0.88 1.82 -13.29
C HIS A 237 0.28 2.65 -13.88
N HIS A 238 0.65 2.45 -15.15
CA HIS A 238 1.72 3.19 -15.82
C HIS A 238 1.41 4.68 -16.07
N TYR A 239 0.19 5.14 -15.80
CA TYR A 239 -0.21 6.55 -15.90
C TYR A 239 -0.26 7.27 -14.55
N ALA A 240 -0.06 6.57 -13.44
CA ALA A 240 -0.24 7.16 -12.12
C ALA A 240 0.84 6.79 -11.10
N ASP A 241 1.23 5.53 -11.00
CA ASP A 241 2.09 5.01 -9.93
C ASP A 241 3.20 4.05 -10.41
N ALA A 242 3.62 4.15 -11.69
CA ALA A 242 4.68 3.32 -12.28
C ALA A 242 6.05 3.51 -11.59
N THR A 243 6.34 4.67 -11.01
CA THR A 243 7.63 4.98 -10.39
C THR A 243 7.78 4.45 -8.95
N HIS A 244 6.91 3.53 -8.50
CA HIS A 244 6.92 3.04 -7.12
C HIS A 244 8.14 2.16 -6.76
N ILE A 245 8.86 1.63 -7.75
CA ILE A 245 10.17 0.98 -7.58
C ILE A 245 11.18 1.75 -8.42
N THR A 246 12.02 2.56 -7.77
CA THR A 246 12.98 3.41 -8.46
C THR A 246 14.34 3.32 -7.76
N PHE A 247 15.37 2.90 -8.51
CA PHE A 247 16.73 2.76 -7.98
C PHE A 247 17.45 4.11 -7.86
N GLY A 248 17.29 4.74 -6.70
CA GLY A 248 17.84 6.04 -6.35
C GLY A 248 16.76 7.12 -6.32
N VAL A 249 16.27 7.42 -5.11
CA VAL A 249 15.30 8.46 -4.82
C VAL A 249 15.79 9.29 -3.65
N ALA A 250 15.73 10.60 -3.77
CA ALA A 250 15.90 11.53 -2.66
C ALA A 250 14.71 12.49 -2.62
N THR A 251 14.05 12.57 -1.47
CA THR A 251 12.85 13.38 -1.25
C THR A 251 13.07 14.34 -0.09
N LEU A 252 12.64 15.58 -0.28
CA LEU A 252 12.50 16.58 0.78
C LEU A 252 11.04 16.98 0.89
N GLY A 253 10.57 17.18 2.12
CA GLY A 253 9.18 17.55 2.34
C GLY A 253 8.98 18.47 3.53
N PHE A 254 7.89 19.20 3.44
CA PHE A 254 7.38 20.11 4.48
C PHE A 254 5.92 19.81 4.74
N ARG A 255 5.56 19.69 6.02
CA ARG A 255 4.19 19.48 6.47
C ARG A 255 3.76 20.60 7.40
N TYR A 256 2.56 21.14 7.17
CA TYR A 256 1.85 21.99 8.12
C TYR A 256 0.42 21.48 8.31
N LYS A 257 0.08 21.07 9.52
CA LYS A 257 -1.19 20.40 9.85
C LYS A 257 -1.47 19.23 8.90
N ASP A 258 -2.51 19.34 8.12
CA ASP A 258 -3.02 18.31 7.20
C ASP A 258 -2.65 18.57 5.73
N VAL A 259 -1.72 19.50 5.49
CA VAL A 259 -1.15 19.81 4.18
C VAL A 259 0.33 19.43 4.16
N LYS A 260 0.77 18.83 3.06
CA LYS A 260 2.15 18.43 2.85
C LYS A 260 2.57 18.73 1.41
N ILE A 261 3.74 19.35 1.24
CA ILE A 261 4.39 19.56 -0.05
C ILE A 261 5.72 18.83 -0.05
N GLU A 262 6.04 18.16 -1.15
CA GLU A 262 7.24 17.35 -1.32
C GLU A 262 7.86 17.61 -2.68
N GLY A 263 9.18 17.41 -2.77
CA GLY A 263 9.90 17.35 -4.03
C GLY A 263 10.90 16.20 -4.01
N SER A 264 11.05 15.52 -5.13
CA SER A 264 12.01 14.42 -5.28
C SER A 264 12.89 14.61 -6.50
N THR A 265 14.13 14.10 -6.38
CA THR A 265 14.96 13.76 -7.54
C THR A 265 15.21 12.27 -7.54
N PHE A 266 15.21 11.64 -8.71
CA PHE A 266 15.24 10.20 -8.84
C PHE A 266 15.74 9.72 -10.19
N LYS A 267 16.00 8.40 -10.34
CA LYS A 267 16.33 7.74 -11.60
C LYS A 267 15.04 7.64 -12.45
N GLY A 268 15.05 8.22 -13.66
CA GLY A 268 13.87 8.19 -14.53
C GLY A 268 13.59 6.83 -15.16
N ARG A 269 14.65 6.08 -15.48
CA ARG A 269 14.53 4.74 -16.05
C ARG A 269 13.89 3.79 -15.04
N GLU A 270 12.84 3.08 -15.45
CA GLU A 270 12.24 1.96 -14.73
C GLU A 270 13.28 0.86 -14.47
N PRO A 271 13.03 -0.06 -13.53
CA PRO A 271 13.90 -1.20 -13.28
C PRO A 271 14.17 -1.99 -14.55
N ASN A 272 15.38 -2.55 -14.66
CA ASN A 272 15.72 -3.41 -15.78
C ASN A 272 15.08 -4.81 -15.68
N GLU A 273 15.29 -5.66 -16.67
CA GLU A 273 14.73 -7.01 -16.73
C GLU A 273 15.34 -7.98 -15.68
N GLU A 274 16.47 -7.61 -15.05
CA GLU A 274 17.16 -8.40 -14.01
C GLU A 274 16.58 -8.13 -12.63
N ARG A 275 15.47 -8.75 -12.30
CA ARG A 275 14.65 -8.50 -11.09
C ARG A 275 15.30 -8.86 -9.76
N TYR A 276 16.54 -9.34 -9.74
CA TYR A 276 17.22 -9.79 -8.53
C TYR A 276 18.28 -8.82 -8.02
N GLY A 277 18.67 -7.85 -8.85
CA GLY A 277 19.79 -6.95 -8.63
C GLY A 277 19.39 -5.56 -8.14
N PHE A 278 20.37 -4.68 -8.23
CA PHE A 278 20.22 -3.25 -7.98
C PHE A 278 20.77 -2.49 -9.17
N ASP A 279 19.94 -1.69 -9.80
CA ASP A 279 20.36 -0.83 -10.90
C ASP A 279 21.25 0.31 -10.40
N ALA A 280 22.17 0.77 -11.23
CA ALA A 280 22.97 1.95 -10.91
C ALA A 280 22.06 3.18 -10.64
N PRO A 281 22.25 3.89 -9.52
CA PRO A 281 21.45 5.06 -9.21
C PRO A 281 21.78 6.22 -10.16
N LYS A 282 20.75 7.01 -10.46
CA LYS A 282 20.88 8.22 -11.26
C LYS A 282 19.80 9.22 -10.81
N PHE A 283 20.16 10.50 -10.72
CA PHE A 283 19.25 11.56 -10.31
C PHE A 283 19.00 12.50 -11.50
N ASP A 284 18.26 12.02 -12.49
CA ASP A 284 18.02 12.71 -13.76
C ASP A 284 16.56 13.09 -13.99
N SER A 285 15.70 12.83 -13.02
CA SER A 285 14.26 13.10 -13.05
C SER A 285 13.83 13.84 -11.79
N TYR A 286 12.70 14.54 -11.88
CA TYR A 286 12.22 15.41 -10.79
C TYR A 286 10.71 15.32 -10.65
N SER A 287 10.21 15.46 -9.43
CA SER A 287 8.78 15.52 -9.16
C SER A 287 8.43 16.45 -8.01
N MET A 288 7.17 16.85 -7.98
CA MET A 288 6.54 17.57 -6.88
C MET A 288 5.18 16.96 -6.58
N ARG A 289 4.82 16.91 -5.29
CA ARG A 289 3.53 16.40 -4.82
C ARG A 289 2.96 17.29 -3.72
N LEU A 290 1.68 17.62 -3.83
CA LEU A 290 0.88 18.26 -2.81
C LEU A 290 -0.13 17.24 -2.30
N SER A 291 -0.17 17.04 -0.98
CA SER A 291 -1.13 16.16 -0.30
C SER A 291 -1.95 16.98 0.70
N TYR A 292 -3.25 16.69 0.78
CA TYR A 292 -4.17 17.34 1.71
C TYR A 292 -5.21 16.34 2.25
N ASN A 293 -5.27 16.21 3.57
CA ASN A 293 -6.30 15.43 4.25
C ASN A 293 -7.32 16.37 4.90
N PRO A 294 -8.40 16.77 4.20
CA PRO A 294 -9.39 17.74 4.72
C PRO A 294 -10.16 17.20 5.92
N SER A 295 -10.18 15.91 6.10
CA SER A 295 -10.75 15.22 7.26
C SER A 295 -10.08 13.87 7.45
N LYS A 296 -10.37 13.19 8.55
CA LYS A 296 -9.85 11.83 8.80
C LYS A 296 -10.29 10.77 7.77
N ASN A 297 -11.34 11.04 7.00
CA ASN A 297 -11.90 10.14 6.01
C ASN A 297 -11.39 10.38 4.59
N TRP A 298 -10.79 11.52 4.30
CA TRP A 298 -10.37 11.91 2.96
C TRP A 298 -8.88 12.19 2.87
N ALA A 299 -8.27 11.76 1.78
CA ALA A 299 -6.94 12.16 1.36
C ALA A 299 -6.98 12.56 -0.12
N LEU A 300 -6.53 13.78 -0.40
CA LEU A 300 -6.45 14.38 -1.73
C LEU A 300 -4.97 14.57 -2.09
N LEU A 301 -4.65 14.35 -3.36
CA LEU A 301 -3.28 14.43 -3.82
C LEU A 301 -3.24 14.92 -5.26
N VAL A 302 -2.29 15.77 -5.57
CA VAL A 302 -1.91 16.14 -6.94
C VAL A 302 -0.39 16.12 -7.06
N SER A 303 0.11 15.61 -8.18
CA SER A 303 1.55 15.59 -8.44
C SER A 303 1.88 15.83 -9.90
N HIS A 304 3.11 16.29 -10.12
CA HIS A 304 3.69 16.46 -11.44
C HIS A 304 5.15 16.02 -11.42
N GLY A 305 5.56 15.32 -12.47
CA GLY A 305 6.93 14.85 -12.63
C GLY A 305 7.42 15.02 -14.06
N TRP A 306 8.72 15.23 -14.20
CA TRP A 306 9.46 15.09 -15.45
C TRP A 306 10.36 13.87 -15.30
N ILE A 307 10.12 12.87 -16.15
CA ILE A 307 10.76 11.55 -16.12
C ILE A 307 11.60 11.41 -17.36
N LYS A 308 12.88 11.20 -17.19
CA LYS A 308 13.81 11.01 -18.30
C LYS A 308 13.85 9.55 -18.72
N SER A 309 13.49 9.29 -19.99
CA SER A 309 13.67 7.98 -20.62
C SER A 309 13.17 6.82 -19.75
N PRO A 310 11.89 6.79 -19.34
CA PRO A 310 11.41 5.75 -18.41
C PRO A 310 11.51 4.34 -19.01
N GLU A 311 11.12 4.16 -20.26
CA GLU A 311 11.07 2.87 -20.91
C GLU A 311 12.41 2.52 -21.60
N GLU A 312 12.85 1.27 -21.44
CA GLU A 312 14.12 0.81 -21.98
C GLU A 312 14.13 0.80 -23.51
N LEU A 313 13.04 0.39 -24.13
CA LEU A 313 12.91 0.31 -25.58
C LEU A 313 12.63 1.67 -26.24
N GLU A 314 12.35 2.72 -25.43
CA GLU A 314 12.10 4.09 -25.88
C GLU A 314 13.09 5.10 -25.26
N PRO A 315 14.40 4.92 -25.40
CA PRO A 315 15.40 5.72 -24.68
C PRO A 315 15.41 7.21 -25.02
N GLN A 316 14.76 7.62 -26.12
CA GLN A 316 14.63 9.01 -26.56
C GLN A 316 13.36 9.69 -26.00
N ALA A 317 12.40 8.92 -25.47
CA ALA A 317 11.16 9.46 -24.94
C ALA A 317 11.34 9.91 -23.49
N ASN A 318 11.11 11.20 -23.23
CA ASN A 318 10.89 11.68 -21.86
C ASN A 318 9.39 11.83 -21.63
N VAL A 319 8.97 11.70 -20.38
CA VAL A 319 7.57 11.78 -20.00
C VAL A 319 7.35 12.90 -19.00
N LYS A 320 6.33 13.72 -19.24
CA LYS A 320 5.74 14.59 -18.21
C LYS A 320 4.51 13.89 -17.68
N LEU A 321 4.59 13.45 -16.45
CA LEU A 321 3.49 12.79 -15.74
C LEU A 321 2.74 13.80 -14.87
N PHE A 322 1.42 13.86 -15.02
CA PHE A 322 0.52 14.57 -14.10
C PHE A 322 -0.42 13.56 -13.46
N THR A 323 -0.63 13.65 -12.15
CA THR A 323 -1.60 12.79 -11.44
C THR A 323 -2.46 13.59 -10.48
N ALA A 324 -3.68 13.11 -10.27
CA ALA A 324 -4.58 13.58 -9.23
C ALA A 324 -5.34 12.40 -8.64
N SER A 325 -5.56 12.41 -7.33
CA SER A 325 -6.33 11.36 -6.67
C SER A 325 -7.16 11.89 -5.51
N ALA A 326 -8.28 11.21 -5.26
CA ALA A 326 -9.12 11.38 -4.09
C ALA A 326 -9.40 10.01 -3.49
N MET A 327 -9.01 9.82 -2.24
CA MET A 327 -9.19 8.57 -1.50
C MET A 327 -10.11 8.80 -0.31
N TYR A 328 -11.02 7.86 -0.10
CA TYR A 328 -11.95 7.84 1.01
C TYR A 328 -11.84 6.54 1.78
N ALA A 329 -11.85 6.63 3.11
CA ALA A 329 -11.94 5.46 3.99
C ALA A 329 -12.85 5.76 5.18
N LYS A 330 -13.65 4.77 5.59
CA LYS A 330 -14.54 4.86 6.75
C LYS A 330 -14.63 3.52 7.44
N ARG A 331 -14.36 3.49 8.73
CA ARG A 331 -14.70 2.36 9.59
C ARG A 331 -16.19 2.36 9.85
N LEU A 332 -16.86 1.24 9.61
CA LEU A 332 -18.29 1.05 9.86
C LEU A 332 -18.51 0.48 11.27
N ASN A 333 -17.63 -0.45 11.68
CA ASN A 333 -17.55 -1.03 13.01
C ASN A 333 -16.14 -1.64 13.22
N ALA A 334 -15.96 -2.48 14.25
CA ALA A 334 -14.67 -3.08 14.59
C ALA A 334 -14.08 -3.95 13.47
N ASP A 335 -14.93 -4.64 12.70
CA ASP A 335 -14.54 -5.64 11.70
C ASP A 335 -15.02 -5.29 10.28
N SER A 336 -15.59 -4.10 10.09
CA SER A 336 -16.16 -3.69 8.80
C SER A 336 -15.73 -2.27 8.43
N HIS A 337 -15.44 -2.07 7.16
CA HIS A 337 -15.02 -0.77 6.62
C HIS A 337 -15.37 -0.64 5.14
N PHE A 338 -15.45 0.59 4.69
CA PHE A 338 -15.56 0.95 3.28
C PHE A 338 -14.39 1.82 2.87
N SER A 339 -13.88 1.60 1.65
CA SER A 339 -12.88 2.46 1.03
C SER A 339 -13.15 2.60 -0.47
N ALA A 340 -12.84 3.77 -1.00
CA ALA A 340 -12.90 4.05 -2.43
C ALA A 340 -11.78 5.01 -2.82
N SER A 341 -11.31 4.89 -4.06
CA SER A 341 -10.31 5.80 -4.62
C SER A 341 -10.65 6.12 -6.06
N LEU A 342 -10.53 7.39 -6.41
CA LEU A 342 -10.51 7.86 -7.79
C LEU A 342 -9.09 8.33 -8.07
N VAL A 343 -8.46 7.73 -9.07
CA VAL A 343 -7.09 8.06 -9.49
C VAL A 343 -7.11 8.41 -10.97
N TYR A 344 -6.55 9.55 -11.29
CA TYR A 344 -6.30 10.03 -12.65
C TYR A 344 -4.81 10.23 -12.85
N GLY A 345 -4.32 9.88 -14.04
CA GLY A 345 -2.97 10.18 -14.47
C GLY A 345 -2.92 10.41 -15.97
N GLN A 346 -1.92 11.14 -16.43
CA GLN A 346 -1.65 11.30 -17.86
C GLN A 346 -0.15 11.43 -18.13
N ASN A 347 0.30 10.73 -19.13
CA ASN A 347 1.65 10.82 -19.67
C ASN A 347 1.64 11.71 -20.90
N HIS A 348 2.56 12.70 -20.94
CA HIS A 348 2.86 13.45 -22.16
C HIS A 348 4.26 13.09 -22.65
N TYR A 349 4.33 12.44 -23.79
CA TYR A 349 5.55 11.91 -24.38
C TYR A 349 6.25 12.96 -25.24
N SER A 350 7.55 13.16 -25.02
CA SER A 350 8.34 14.19 -25.73
C SER A 350 8.69 13.83 -27.16
N ASN A 351 8.76 12.53 -27.49
CA ASN A 351 9.19 12.03 -28.81
C ASN A 351 8.11 12.20 -29.88
N ASN A 352 6.82 12.08 -29.53
CA ASN A 352 5.70 12.14 -30.47
C ASN A 352 4.64 13.18 -30.13
N GLY A 353 4.78 13.88 -28.97
CA GLY A 353 3.85 14.91 -28.50
C GLY A 353 2.49 14.37 -28.02
N LYS A 354 2.29 13.04 -27.98
CA LYS A 354 1.03 12.45 -27.51
C LYS A 354 0.83 12.67 -26.03
N THR A 355 -0.45 12.81 -25.66
CA THR A 355 -0.89 12.83 -24.27
C THR A 355 -1.90 11.71 -24.09
N LEU A 356 -1.52 10.72 -23.28
CA LEU A 356 -2.30 9.52 -23.02
C LEU A 356 -2.78 9.53 -21.57
N PRO A 357 -4.10 9.64 -21.33
CA PRO A 357 -4.67 9.60 -19.98
C PRO A 357 -5.09 8.20 -19.57
N GLY A 358 -5.09 8.00 -18.25
CA GLY A 358 -5.69 6.85 -17.60
C GLY A 358 -6.42 7.26 -16.32
N ALA A 359 -7.51 6.57 -16.00
CA ALA A 359 -8.25 6.79 -14.76
C ALA A 359 -8.77 5.45 -14.22
N VAL A 360 -8.84 5.34 -12.89
CA VAL A 360 -9.50 4.23 -12.21
C VAL A 360 -10.36 4.73 -11.07
N LEU A 361 -11.56 4.21 -10.98
CA LEU A 361 -12.41 4.23 -9.80
C LEU A 361 -12.40 2.83 -9.19
N GLU A 362 -11.99 2.71 -7.95
CA GLU A 362 -11.92 1.45 -7.22
C GLU A 362 -12.61 1.56 -5.87
N SER A 363 -13.20 0.46 -5.41
CA SER A 363 -13.87 0.41 -4.12
C SER A 363 -13.75 -0.96 -3.47
N ASN A 364 -13.79 -0.97 -2.14
CA ASN A 364 -13.74 -2.17 -1.31
C ASN A 364 -14.63 -2.01 -0.09
N LEU A 365 -15.54 -2.94 0.09
CA LEU A 365 -16.43 -3.06 1.24
C LEU A 365 -16.11 -4.34 2.00
N GLN A 366 -15.48 -4.22 3.16
CA GLN A 366 -15.29 -5.33 4.09
C GLN A 366 -16.46 -5.40 5.05
N LEU A 367 -17.19 -6.50 5.07
CA LEU A 367 -18.27 -6.82 6.01
C LEU A 367 -17.89 -8.07 6.81
N HIS A 368 -17.42 -7.88 8.03
CA HIS A 368 -16.91 -8.96 8.87
C HIS A 368 -15.86 -9.84 8.13
N LYS A 369 -16.24 -11.07 7.78
CA LYS A 369 -15.37 -12.03 7.09
C LYS A 369 -15.39 -11.92 5.57
N THR A 370 -16.29 -11.13 4.98
CA THR A 370 -16.48 -11.06 3.53
C THR A 370 -16.10 -9.68 3.00
N ALA A 371 -15.31 -9.63 1.96
CA ALA A 371 -15.06 -8.42 1.19
C ALA A 371 -15.73 -8.51 -0.18
N ILE A 372 -16.33 -7.40 -0.60
CA ILE A 372 -16.85 -7.19 -1.96
C ILE A 372 -16.08 -5.99 -2.51
N TYR A 373 -15.54 -6.11 -3.70
CA TYR A 373 -14.74 -5.05 -4.30
C TYR A 373 -14.99 -4.96 -5.79
N GLY A 374 -14.64 -3.83 -6.37
CA GLY A 374 -14.72 -3.63 -7.80
C GLY A 374 -13.96 -2.41 -8.25
N SER A 375 -13.68 -2.35 -9.54
CA SER A 375 -13.04 -1.22 -10.18
C SER A 375 -13.61 -0.98 -11.57
N TYR A 376 -13.54 0.28 -12.01
CA TYR A 376 -13.74 0.66 -13.39
C TYR A 376 -12.52 1.45 -13.85
N THR A 377 -11.88 0.98 -14.91
CA THR A 377 -10.67 1.57 -15.47
C THR A 377 -10.92 2.06 -16.88
N TYR A 378 -10.44 3.26 -17.17
CA TYR A 378 -10.33 3.82 -18.51
C TYR A 378 -8.87 4.15 -18.79
N VAL A 379 -8.35 3.72 -19.94
CA VAL A 379 -7.04 4.11 -20.43
C VAL A 379 -7.09 4.42 -21.92
N ARG A 380 -6.25 5.36 -22.36
CA ARG A 380 -5.97 5.60 -23.77
C ARG A 380 -4.56 5.09 -24.06
N LYS A 381 -4.46 4.13 -24.97
CA LYS A 381 -3.21 3.56 -25.45
C LYS A 381 -3.10 3.75 -26.95
N ASP A 382 -1.88 3.91 -27.49
CA ASP A 382 -1.68 3.94 -28.93
C ASP A 382 -1.36 2.54 -29.49
N ALA A 383 -1.33 2.45 -30.83
CA ALA A 383 -1.09 1.18 -31.50
C ALA A 383 0.34 0.69 -31.27
N HIS A 384 1.30 1.60 -31.16
CA HIS A 384 2.70 1.29 -30.89
C HIS A 384 2.88 0.66 -29.50
N GLU A 385 2.23 1.22 -28.47
CA GLU A 385 2.26 0.69 -27.09
C GLU A 385 1.63 -0.72 -27.01
N LEU A 386 0.59 -0.99 -27.83
CA LEU A 386 -0.07 -2.29 -27.93
C LEU A 386 0.59 -3.25 -28.94
N ASP A 387 1.73 -2.89 -29.49
CA ASP A 387 2.48 -3.68 -30.49
C ASP A 387 1.66 -4.04 -31.74
N PHE A 388 0.92 -3.06 -32.28
CA PHE A 388 0.15 -3.20 -33.50
C PHE A 388 0.80 -2.45 -34.68
N HIS A 389 1.80 -3.07 -35.31
CA HIS A 389 2.49 -2.50 -36.48
C HIS A 389 1.62 -2.42 -37.74
N ILE A 390 0.46 -3.05 -37.74
CA ILE A 390 -0.50 -2.98 -38.87
C ILE A 390 -1.22 -1.63 -39.00
N PHE A 391 -1.07 -0.74 -38.00
CA PHE A 391 -1.66 0.59 -38.01
C PHE A 391 -0.58 1.67 -38.20
N PRO A 392 -0.18 1.99 -39.46
CA PRO A 392 0.95 2.88 -39.73
C PRO A 392 0.73 4.34 -39.26
N ALA A 393 -0.54 4.75 -39.04
CA ALA A 393 -0.88 6.07 -38.51
C ALA A 393 -0.83 6.13 -36.97
N ASP A 394 -0.47 5.03 -36.31
CA ASP A 394 -0.38 4.90 -34.86
C ASP A 394 -1.57 5.53 -34.11
N PRO A 395 -2.81 5.03 -34.33
CA PRO A 395 -4.02 5.59 -33.73
C PRO A 395 -4.07 5.33 -32.23
N ASN A 396 -4.84 6.17 -31.54
CA ASN A 396 -5.13 5.98 -30.12
C ASN A 396 -6.41 5.15 -29.93
N PHE A 397 -6.39 4.27 -28.92
CA PHE A 397 -7.50 3.41 -28.54
C PHE A 397 -7.97 3.74 -27.13
N ASN A 398 -9.29 3.94 -26.98
CA ASN A 398 -9.93 4.09 -25.68
C ASN A 398 -10.35 2.73 -25.17
N ILE A 399 -9.70 2.23 -24.14
CA ILE A 399 -9.92 0.91 -23.53
C ILE A 399 -10.62 1.10 -22.19
N GLN A 400 -11.58 0.24 -21.90
CA GLN A 400 -12.32 0.25 -20.65
C GLN A 400 -12.37 -1.16 -20.09
N ALA A 401 -12.24 -1.25 -18.76
CA ALA A 401 -12.36 -2.51 -18.05
C ALA A 401 -13.17 -2.31 -16.76
N ALA A 402 -14.06 -3.25 -16.48
CA ALA A 402 -14.82 -3.29 -15.23
C ALA A 402 -14.55 -4.61 -14.52
N THR A 403 -14.01 -4.56 -13.31
CA THR A 403 -13.74 -5.72 -12.47
C THR A 403 -14.71 -5.75 -11.29
N PHE A 404 -15.24 -6.92 -10.99
CA PHE A 404 -16.02 -7.19 -9.80
C PHE A 404 -15.57 -8.48 -9.16
N GLY A 405 -15.33 -8.46 -7.84
CA GLY A 405 -14.85 -9.61 -7.09
C GLY A 405 -15.33 -9.64 -5.66
N ALA A 406 -15.18 -10.81 -5.07
CA ALA A 406 -15.44 -11.03 -3.65
C ALA A 406 -14.45 -12.03 -3.07
N ASN A 407 -14.17 -11.89 -1.78
CA ASN A 407 -13.46 -12.91 -1.01
C ASN A 407 -14.01 -13.06 0.39
N ARG A 408 -13.69 -14.22 1.00
CA ARG A 408 -14.12 -14.54 2.36
C ARG A 408 -12.97 -15.12 3.16
N ILE A 409 -12.83 -14.67 4.41
CA ILE A 409 -11.92 -15.29 5.40
C ILE A 409 -12.46 -16.68 5.72
N LEU A 410 -11.69 -17.71 5.38
CA LEU A 410 -11.96 -19.10 5.74
C LEU A 410 -11.56 -19.36 7.19
N THR A 411 -10.36 -18.96 7.55
CA THR A 411 -9.81 -19.10 8.88
C THR A 411 -8.80 -18.01 9.20
N THR A 412 -8.59 -17.77 10.48
CA THR A 412 -7.57 -16.87 11.01
C THR A 412 -6.69 -17.65 11.98
N VAL A 413 -5.39 -17.72 11.72
CA VAL A 413 -4.41 -18.41 12.56
C VAL A 413 -3.33 -17.42 12.98
N LYS A 414 -3.13 -17.21 14.29
CA LYS A 414 -2.11 -16.30 14.84
C LYS A 414 -2.11 -14.91 14.17
N SER A 415 -3.30 -14.31 14.03
CA SER A 415 -3.50 -13.02 13.36
C SER A 415 -3.13 -13.00 11.87
N THR A 416 -3.17 -14.14 11.20
CA THR A 416 -3.05 -14.28 9.74
C THR A 416 -4.37 -14.78 9.18
N ASP A 417 -4.93 -14.06 8.22
CA ASP A 417 -6.15 -14.46 7.50
C ASP A 417 -5.79 -15.31 6.29
N LEU A 418 -6.45 -16.45 6.15
CA LEU A 418 -6.54 -17.24 4.93
C LEU A 418 -7.89 -16.96 4.28
N ARG A 419 -7.87 -16.45 3.06
CA ARG A 419 -9.08 -16.08 2.30
C ARG A 419 -9.18 -16.88 1.02
N ILE A 420 -10.40 -17.14 0.57
CA ILE A 420 -10.71 -17.60 -0.78
C ILE A 420 -11.49 -16.51 -1.49
N GLY A 421 -11.20 -16.28 -2.77
CA GLY A 421 -11.87 -15.26 -3.56
C GLY A 421 -11.93 -15.60 -5.03
N ALA A 422 -12.77 -14.84 -5.73
CA ALA A 422 -12.89 -14.86 -7.17
C ALA A 422 -13.23 -13.47 -7.69
N GLN A 423 -12.84 -13.19 -8.93
CA GLN A 423 -13.22 -11.98 -9.66
C GLN A 423 -13.47 -12.27 -11.13
N ALA A 424 -14.24 -11.38 -11.73
CA ALA A 424 -14.43 -11.33 -13.17
C ALA A 424 -14.15 -9.92 -13.68
N THR A 425 -13.49 -9.83 -14.84
CA THR A 425 -13.17 -8.57 -15.51
C THR A 425 -13.80 -8.56 -16.89
N LEU A 426 -14.62 -7.55 -17.17
CA LEU A 426 -15.21 -7.29 -18.46
C LEU A 426 -14.41 -6.19 -19.16
N ASN A 427 -13.80 -6.52 -20.28
CA ASN A 427 -13.08 -5.55 -21.09
C ASN A 427 -13.95 -5.11 -22.29
N ILE A 428 -13.90 -3.83 -22.65
CA ILE A 428 -14.61 -3.27 -23.80
C ILE A 428 -13.58 -2.91 -24.87
N SER A 429 -13.50 -3.72 -25.92
CA SER A 429 -12.54 -3.52 -27.00
C SER A 429 -12.98 -2.39 -27.92
N PRO A 430 -12.07 -1.44 -28.29
CA PRO A 430 -12.30 -0.50 -29.39
C PRO A 430 -12.60 -1.23 -30.70
N GLN A 431 -13.40 -0.62 -31.57
CA GLN A 431 -13.87 -1.27 -32.80
C GLN A 431 -12.75 -1.87 -33.65
N MET A 432 -11.64 -1.13 -33.80
CA MET A 432 -10.48 -1.56 -34.60
C MET A 432 -9.72 -2.75 -33.98
N LEU A 433 -9.84 -2.97 -32.69
CA LEU A 433 -9.15 -4.05 -31.95
C LEU A 433 -10.02 -5.29 -31.77
N LYS A 434 -11.29 -5.24 -32.13
CA LYS A 434 -12.23 -6.38 -31.93
C LYS A 434 -11.81 -7.66 -32.66
N GLN A 435 -11.11 -7.55 -33.77
CA GLN A 435 -10.61 -8.72 -34.50
C GLN A 435 -9.51 -9.48 -33.73
N PHE A 436 -8.81 -8.82 -32.80
CA PHE A 436 -7.73 -9.40 -32.00
C PHE A 436 -8.18 -9.82 -30.60
N TYR A 437 -9.04 -9.03 -29.98
CA TYR A 437 -9.48 -9.24 -28.60
C TYR A 437 -10.93 -9.79 -28.46
N GLY A 438 -11.69 -9.80 -29.55
CA GLY A 438 -13.15 -9.93 -29.47
C GLY A 438 -13.81 -8.60 -29.06
N SER A 439 -15.13 -8.54 -29.06
CA SER A 439 -15.87 -7.31 -28.70
C SER A 439 -15.83 -7.01 -27.20
N THR A 440 -15.90 -8.07 -26.39
CA THR A 440 -16.04 -7.98 -24.94
C THR A 440 -15.38 -9.22 -24.32
N PRO A 441 -14.03 -9.25 -24.26
CA PRO A 441 -13.34 -10.35 -23.60
C PRO A 441 -13.60 -10.33 -22.10
N VAL A 442 -13.81 -11.52 -21.52
CA VAL A 442 -14.10 -11.70 -20.11
C VAL A 442 -12.93 -12.43 -19.45
N GLY A 443 -12.29 -11.78 -18.51
CA GLY A 443 -11.34 -12.40 -17.60
C GLY A 443 -12.05 -13.02 -16.41
N PHE A 444 -11.48 -14.11 -15.88
CA PHE A 444 -11.95 -14.76 -14.65
C PHE A 444 -10.77 -15.26 -13.84
N GLU A 445 -10.85 -15.05 -12.53
CA GLU A 445 -9.83 -15.47 -11.59
C GLU A 445 -10.42 -16.11 -10.35
N VAL A 446 -9.72 -17.10 -9.84
CA VAL A 446 -9.94 -17.68 -8.51
C VAL A 446 -8.63 -17.66 -7.74
N TYR A 447 -8.67 -17.34 -6.45
CA TYR A 447 -7.47 -17.20 -5.67
C TYR A 447 -7.64 -17.58 -4.20
N ILE A 448 -6.53 -17.95 -3.60
CA ILE A 448 -6.32 -17.98 -2.16
C ILE A 448 -5.44 -16.77 -1.81
N ARG A 449 -5.82 -16.01 -0.78
CA ARG A 449 -5.05 -14.88 -0.29
C ARG A 449 -4.63 -15.12 1.15
N ILE A 450 -3.36 -14.83 1.46
CA ILE A 450 -2.79 -14.85 2.80
C ILE A 450 -2.33 -13.45 3.14
N ASN A 451 -2.81 -12.91 4.26
CA ASN A 451 -2.44 -11.57 4.72
C ASN A 451 -2.57 -11.46 6.24
N PRO A 452 -1.88 -10.51 6.91
CA PRO A 452 -2.14 -10.18 8.30
C PRO A 452 -3.61 -9.83 8.52
N SER A 453 -4.15 -10.17 9.69
CA SER A 453 -5.52 -9.78 10.06
C SER A 453 -5.64 -8.28 10.31
N LEU A 454 -6.87 -7.77 10.26
CA LEU A 454 -7.18 -6.40 10.63
C LEU A 454 -6.73 -6.12 12.06
N MET A 455 -5.92 -5.09 12.25
CA MET A 455 -5.47 -4.66 13.57
C MET A 455 -6.64 -4.08 14.37
N LYS A 456 -6.88 -4.66 15.54
CA LYS A 456 -7.84 -4.10 16.50
C LYS A 456 -7.22 -2.86 17.13
N MET A 457 -7.83 -1.70 16.94
CA MET A 457 -7.44 -0.52 17.70
C MET A 457 -7.79 -0.78 19.17
N MET A 458 -6.81 -0.67 20.06
CA MET A 458 -7.13 -0.62 21.48
C MET A 458 -8.01 0.59 21.70
N GLY A 459 -9.25 0.35 22.11
CA GLY A 459 -10.24 1.39 22.38
C GLY A 459 -9.68 2.36 23.42
N GLY A 460 -9.58 3.64 23.06
CA GLY A 460 -9.41 4.68 24.07
C GLY A 460 -10.53 4.54 25.08
N HIS A 461 -10.18 4.40 26.36
CA HIS A 461 -11.13 4.47 27.44
C HIS A 461 -11.93 5.78 27.26
N GLN A 462 -13.18 5.67 26.86
CA GLN A 462 -14.14 6.74 27.04
C GLN A 462 -14.23 6.96 28.56
N HIS A 463 -13.63 8.04 29.04
CA HIS A 463 -14.02 8.59 30.33
C HIS A 463 -15.52 8.90 30.25
N LYS A 464 -16.33 7.99 30.77
CA LYS A 464 -17.70 8.33 31.18
C LYS A 464 -17.55 9.41 32.24
N ALA A 465 -17.77 10.66 31.85
CA ALA A 465 -18.07 11.73 32.78
C ALA A 465 -19.43 11.37 33.42
N GLY A 466 -19.38 10.67 34.56
CA GLY A 466 -20.51 10.50 35.42
C GLY A 466 -20.77 11.82 36.12
N MET A 467 -21.69 12.63 35.58
CA MET A 467 -22.37 13.65 36.37
C MET A 467 -23.39 12.95 37.28
N ASN A 468 -23.01 12.71 38.51
CA ASN A 468 -24.00 12.58 39.58
C ASN A 468 -24.36 13.99 40.05
N MET A 469 -25.51 14.49 39.58
CA MET A 469 -26.26 15.50 40.32
C MET A 469 -27.34 14.76 41.10
N ASP A 470 -27.06 14.52 42.35
CA ASP A 470 -28.10 14.20 43.34
C ASP A 470 -27.92 15.07 44.59
N GLY A 471 -28.93 15.79 44.90
CA GLY A 471 -29.26 16.16 46.26
C GLY A 471 -28.88 17.58 46.70
N MET A 472 -29.70 18.55 46.35
CA MET A 472 -30.01 19.61 47.29
C MET A 472 -31.52 19.91 47.23
N SER A 473 -32.24 19.33 48.16
CA SER A 473 -33.54 19.79 48.59
C SER A 473 -33.40 20.46 49.96
N MET A 474 -33.89 21.67 50.04
CA MET A 474 -34.22 22.50 51.21
C MET A 474 -33.09 22.88 52.13
#